data_e923975a7c418c86799dbbfc68cc349f
#
_entry.id   e923975a7c418c86799dbbfc68cc349f
#
_cell.length_a   1.000
_cell.length_b   1.000
_cell.length_c   1.000
_cell.angle_alpha   90.00
_cell.angle_beta   90.00
_cell.angle_gamma   90.00
#
_symmetry.space_group_name_H-M   'P 1'
#
loop_
_entity.id
_entity.type
_entity.pdbx_description
1 polymer ?
#
loop_
_entity_poly.entity_id
_entity_poly.type
_entity_poly.pdbx_seq_one_letter_code
_entity_poly.pdbx_strand_id
1 'polypeptide(L)'
;MGRTVYAEERLHNYLISLVRPDEYTIGLIVGQSTGQKDYIVHLAKTPPPIGKNVVEEILLNTIIKSEQNTIENHIKSVKDIPESWVADHAKHVTRMLPGGMRVLGTFIIGPEDSINDNNIQKFKSVLTTMHKNLLHNKYLCGDNNEEHLILNLNSITQKYTCKSVEINKNGMFKSVDWKFQTRATKWHQLEAFINFDRLFLIAANKDPKTLKKQLQDILKTISDIVETSLIVIEGEVWSPHDTLEVISKNKKDEKNCKSNEKNNNDQSIQINLYIPCQEENINSDVKVTPCSASIRLIGQLVSRTFVHQKAIVEEANTAIKQDIIRSLASRLEMHWDSLIEEENGSPEENITLHEPPRRVLIALPESKITLSDYLFPGEGAQEALLSLQELLDLEVHESTVQKDIELEADSSGNQIKIYITSFSIALLIVIFAIIIHTFY
;
A
#
# COMPACT_ATOMS: atom_id res chain seq x y z
N MET A 1 -20.43 -1.28 -24.23
CA MET A 1 -20.97 -1.77 -22.94
C MET A 1 -20.63 -0.73 -21.87
N GLY A 2 -21.56 -0.43 -20.95
CA GLY A 2 -21.31 0.51 -19.88
C GLY A 2 -20.37 -0.07 -18.82
N ARG A 3 -19.66 0.80 -18.09
CA ARG A 3 -18.84 0.46 -16.92
C ARG A 3 -19.75 -0.05 -15.79
N THR A 4 -19.33 -1.11 -15.09
CA THR A 4 -20.08 -1.69 -13.98
C THR A 4 -19.20 -1.79 -12.74
N VAL A 5 -19.73 -1.35 -11.61
CA VAL A 5 -19.07 -1.40 -10.30
C VAL A 5 -19.71 -2.49 -9.45
N TYR A 6 -18.88 -3.33 -8.85
CA TYR A 6 -19.27 -4.38 -7.92
C TYR A 6 -18.79 -4.04 -6.52
N ALA A 7 -19.71 -3.96 -5.56
CA ALA A 7 -19.43 -3.75 -4.15
C ALA A 7 -20.07 -4.87 -3.33
N GLU A 8 -19.46 -5.26 -2.23
CA GLU A 8 -20.03 -6.26 -1.32
C GLU A 8 -21.16 -5.64 -0.48
N GLU A 9 -22.14 -6.43 -0.09
CA GLU A 9 -23.32 -5.99 0.67
C GLU A 9 -22.94 -5.34 2.02
N ARG A 10 -21.83 -5.76 2.65
CA ARG A 10 -21.30 -5.12 3.86
C ARG A 10 -20.99 -3.62 3.66
N LEU A 11 -20.57 -3.23 2.45
CA LEU A 11 -20.29 -1.84 2.11
C LEU A 11 -21.58 -1.01 1.95
N HIS A 12 -22.68 -1.65 1.56
CA HIS A 12 -23.99 -1.01 1.59
C HIS A 12 -24.41 -0.71 3.03
N ASN A 13 -24.28 -1.69 3.93
CA ASN A 13 -24.61 -1.51 5.35
C ASN A 13 -23.74 -0.41 5.99
N TYR A 14 -22.46 -0.37 5.62
CA TYR A 14 -21.57 0.71 6.06
C TYR A 14 -22.03 2.09 5.56
N LEU A 15 -22.40 2.25 4.29
CA LEU A 15 -22.93 3.52 3.78
C LEU A 15 -24.19 3.96 4.53
N ILE A 16 -25.09 3.02 4.82
CA ILE A 16 -26.32 3.32 5.58
C ILE A 16 -25.99 3.75 7.02
N SER A 17 -24.99 3.15 7.65
CA SER A 17 -24.58 3.53 9.02
C SER A 17 -24.01 4.95 9.10
N LEU A 18 -23.48 5.47 7.99
CA LEU A 18 -22.94 6.85 7.90
C LEU A 18 -24.01 7.91 7.65
N VAL A 19 -25.27 7.52 7.40
CA VAL A 19 -26.35 8.47 7.15
C VAL A 19 -26.60 9.32 8.40
N ARG A 20 -26.53 10.64 8.26
CA ARG A 20 -26.90 11.62 9.29
C ARG A 20 -28.00 12.53 8.74
N PRO A 21 -29.02 12.89 9.55
CA PRO A 21 -30.02 13.86 9.16
C PRO A 21 -29.35 15.22 8.92
N ASP A 22 -29.68 15.87 7.82
CA ASP A 22 -29.26 17.25 7.48
C ASP A 22 -27.76 17.49 7.35
N GLU A 23 -26.92 16.45 7.29
CA GLU A 23 -25.48 16.55 7.13
C GLU A 23 -25.00 15.85 5.87
N TYR A 24 -23.88 16.35 5.34
CA TYR A 24 -23.19 15.69 4.22
C TYR A 24 -21.98 14.94 4.74
N THR A 25 -21.87 13.67 4.34
CA THR A 25 -20.69 12.85 4.57
C THR A 25 -20.01 12.58 3.25
N ILE A 26 -18.70 12.85 3.17
CA ILE A 26 -17.87 12.54 2.00
C ILE A 26 -16.83 11.47 2.37
N GLY A 27 -16.42 10.67 1.39
CA GLY A 27 -15.35 9.70 1.56
C GLY A 27 -14.80 9.19 0.24
N LEU A 28 -13.89 8.25 0.33
CA LEU A 28 -13.14 7.68 -0.77
C LEU A 28 -13.66 6.29 -1.14
N ILE A 29 -13.66 5.99 -2.42
CA ILE A 29 -13.97 4.67 -2.98
C ILE A 29 -12.64 3.98 -3.27
N VAL A 30 -12.37 2.87 -2.60
CA VAL A 30 -11.13 2.10 -2.71
C VAL A 30 -11.40 0.75 -3.37
N GLY A 31 -10.58 0.38 -4.34
CA GLY A 31 -10.76 -0.89 -5.04
C GLY A 31 -9.78 -1.11 -6.18
N GLN A 32 -10.11 -2.08 -7.02
CA GLN A 32 -9.36 -2.44 -8.22
C GLN A 32 -10.22 -2.25 -9.46
N SER A 33 -9.68 -1.62 -10.48
CA SER A 33 -10.32 -1.46 -11.78
C SER A 33 -9.71 -2.40 -12.81
N THR A 34 -10.55 -3.05 -13.60
CA THR A 34 -10.16 -3.95 -14.70
C THR A 34 -10.72 -3.46 -16.05
N GLY A 35 -10.58 -2.17 -16.31
CA GLY A 35 -11.07 -1.54 -17.53
C GLY A 35 -12.58 -1.31 -17.57
N GLN A 36 -13.40 -2.36 -17.71
CA GLN A 36 -14.86 -2.24 -17.75
C GLN A 36 -15.56 -2.52 -16.42
N LYS A 37 -14.85 -3.12 -15.46
CA LYS A 37 -15.39 -3.51 -14.17
C LYS A 37 -14.51 -2.98 -13.05
N ASP A 38 -15.18 -2.48 -12.03
CA ASP A 38 -14.52 -2.09 -10.79
C ASP A 38 -14.98 -2.97 -9.65
N TYR A 39 -14.04 -3.38 -8.81
CA TYR A 39 -14.30 -4.19 -7.62
C TYR A 39 -13.95 -3.36 -6.40
N ILE A 40 -14.97 -2.98 -5.64
CA ILE A 40 -14.80 -2.13 -4.46
C ILE A 40 -14.44 -3.00 -3.26
N VAL A 41 -13.36 -2.61 -2.61
CA VAL A 41 -12.81 -3.30 -1.43
C VAL A 41 -13.24 -2.62 -0.15
N HIS A 42 -13.20 -1.28 -0.16
CA HIS A 42 -13.54 -0.49 1.02
C HIS A 42 -14.06 0.88 0.62
N LEU A 43 -14.82 1.49 1.54
CA LEU A 43 -15.29 2.87 1.47
C LEU A 43 -14.77 3.59 2.72
N ALA A 44 -13.89 4.54 2.55
CA ALA A 44 -13.25 5.25 3.64
C ALA A 44 -13.91 6.61 3.85
N LYS A 45 -14.56 6.83 4.97
CA LYS A 45 -15.09 8.15 5.35
C LYS A 45 -13.93 9.12 5.48
N THR A 46 -14.03 10.30 4.85
CA THR A 46 -13.03 11.35 5.05
C THR A 46 -13.24 11.98 6.42
N PRO A 47 -12.23 11.99 7.31
CA PRO A 47 -12.36 12.62 8.61
C PRO A 47 -12.68 14.11 8.47
N PRO A 48 -13.38 14.74 9.42
CA PRO A 48 -13.68 16.17 9.36
C PRO A 48 -12.37 16.97 9.37
N PRO A 49 -12.30 18.12 8.63
CA PRO A 49 -11.11 18.95 8.65
C PRO A 49 -10.89 19.54 10.05
N ILE A 50 -9.70 19.36 10.58
CA ILE A 50 -9.32 19.96 11.87
C ILE A 50 -9.28 21.48 11.68
N GLY A 51 -10.10 22.21 12.43
CA GLY A 51 -10.09 23.67 12.40
C GLY A 51 -8.73 24.22 12.86
N LYS A 52 -8.20 25.24 12.16
CA LYS A 52 -6.90 25.85 12.51
C LYS A 52 -6.79 26.31 13.98
N ASN A 53 -7.91 26.56 14.64
CA ASN A 53 -7.96 26.96 16.05
C ASN A 53 -7.69 25.81 17.04
N VAL A 54 -7.87 24.56 16.62
CA VAL A 54 -7.70 23.39 17.49
C VAL A 54 -6.21 23.09 17.67
N VAL A 55 -5.37 23.36 16.68
CA VAL A 55 -3.90 23.09 16.77
C VAL A 55 -3.25 24.06 17.78
N GLU A 56 -3.68 25.32 17.84
CA GLU A 56 -3.19 26.26 18.86
C GLU A 56 -3.73 25.92 20.27
N GLU A 57 -4.93 25.39 20.37
CA GLU A 57 -5.56 25.02 21.64
C GLU A 57 -5.01 23.72 22.22
N ILE A 58 -4.65 22.75 21.37
CA ILE A 58 -3.97 21.50 21.77
C ILE A 58 -2.56 21.80 22.32
N LEU A 59 -1.83 22.73 21.70
CA LEU A 59 -0.51 23.17 22.18
C LEU A 59 -0.60 23.92 23.54
N LEU A 60 -1.70 24.60 23.85
CA LEU A 60 -1.90 25.31 25.11
C LEU A 60 -2.49 24.41 26.22
N ASN A 61 -3.24 23.35 25.89
CA ASN A 61 -4.06 22.58 26.85
C ASN A 61 -3.49 21.21 27.23
N THR A 62 -2.19 20.98 27.09
CA THR A 62 -1.53 19.72 27.56
C THR A 62 -1.65 19.53 29.10
N ILE A 63 -2.35 20.40 29.82
CA ILE A 63 -2.39 20.39 31.30
C ILE A 63 -3.78 20.12 31.88
N ILE A 64 -4.89 20.18 31.15
CA ILE A 64 -6.23 20.04 31.79
C ILE A 64 -7.08 19.02 31.01
N LYS A 65 -7.26 17.83 31.61
CA LYS A 65 -8.28 16.86 31.24
C LYS A 65 -9.67 17.44 31.51
N SER A 66 -10.41 17.78 30.46
CA SER A 66 -11.87 17.97 30.56
C SER A 66 -12.49 17.59 29.21
N GLU A 67 -13.63 16.90 29.27
CA GLU A 67 -14.47 16.46 28.19
C GLU A 67 -14.59 17.54 27.10
N GLN A 68 -13.93 17.34 25.97
CA GLN A 68 -13.96 18.29 24.87
C GLN A 68 -15.07 17.89 23.89
N ASN A 69 -16.07 18.75 23.81
CA ASN A 69 -16.89 18.91 22.61
C ASN A 69 -15.96 19.40 21.48
N THR A 70 -15.35 18.46 20.74
CA THR A 70 -14.73 18.77 19.46
C THR A 70 -15.81 19.38 18.58
N ILE A 71 -15.67 20.64 18.23
CA ILE A 71 -16.53 21.30 17.22
C ILE A 71 -16.14 20.63 15.89
N GLU A 72 -16.79 19.50 15.60
CA GLU A 72 -16.69 18.88 14.29
C GLU A 72 -17.24 19.89 13.28
N ASN A 73 -16.41 20.33 12.34
CA ASN A 73 -16.85 21.16 11.24
C ASN A 73 -17.69 20.31 10.28
N HIS A 74 -18.99 20.21 10.57
CA HIS A 74 -19.93 19.47 9.74
C HIS A 74 -20.08 20.13 8.38
N ILE A 75 -20.02 19.35 7.31
CA ILE A 75 -20.26 19.80 5.95
C ILE A 75 -21.77 20.02 5.78
N LYS A 76 -22.20 21.27 5.67
CA LYS A 76 -23.63 21.65 5.53
C LYS A 76 -24.08 21.74 4.07
N SER A 77 -23.15 21.84 3.15
CA SER A 77 -23.42 21.97 1.71
C SER A 77 -22.32 21.31 0.89
N VAL A 78 -22.66 20.80 -0.27
CA VAL A 78 -21.69 20.29 -1.25
C VAL A 78 -20.59 21.33 -1.58
N LYS A 79 -20.93 22.62 -1.54
CA LYS A 79 -19.98 23.71 -1.82
C LYS A 79 -18.89 23.84 -0.76
N ASP A 80 -19.18 23.42 0.46
CA ASP A 80 -18.28 23.55 1.61
C ASP A 80 -17.23 22.40 1.67
N ILE A 81 -17.28 21.43 0.75
CA ILE A 81 -16.33 20.32 0.70
C ILE A 81 -14.92 20.85 0.45
N PRO A 82 -13.95 20.61 1.36
CA PRO A 82 -12.58 21.09 1.18
C PRO A 82 -11.83 20.14 0.23
N GLU A 83 -11.52 20.63 -0.98
CA GLU A 83 -10.94 19.83 -2.07
C GLU A 83 -9.55 19.29 -1.75
N SER A 84 -8.69 20.15 -1.17
CA SER A 84 -7.34 19.76 -0.75
C SER A 84 -7.37 18.66 0.31
N TRP A 85 -8.30 18.78 1.27
CA TRP A 85 -8.44 17.81 2.35
C TRP A 85 -8.81 16.40 1.84
N VAL A 86 -9.77 16.33 0.90
CA VAL A 86 -10.13 15.06 0.25
C VAL A 86 -8.94 14.49 -0.55
N ALA A 87 -8.18 15.37 -1.22
CA ALA A 87 -7.00 14.97 -1.98
C ALA A 87 -5.85 14.45 -1.08
N ASP A 88 -5.62 15.09 0.07
CA ASP A 88 -4.61 14.67 1.04
C ASP A 88 -5.03 13.35 1.70
N HIS A 89 -6.31 13.20 2.07
CA HIS A 89 -6.84 11.93 2.54
C HIS A 89 -6.62 10.81 1.51
N ALA A 90 -6.89 11.06 0.22
CA ALA A 90 -6.65 10.08 -0.84
C ALA A 90 -5.18 9.68 -0.96
N LYS A 91 -4.22 10.62 -0.76
CA LYS A 91 -2.78 10.32 -0.72
C LYS A 91 -2.43 9.41 0.46
N HIS A 92 -2.90 9.73 1.67
CA HIS A 92 -2.62 8.93 2.86
C HIS A 92 -3.22 7.53 2.77
N VAL A 93 -4.48 7.40 2.34
CA VAL A 93 -5.10 6.11 2.08
C VAL A 93 -4.32 5.31 1.04
N THR A 94 -3.84 5.95 -0.04
CA THR A 94 -3.07 5.25 -1.09
C THR A 94 -1.80 4.60 -0.55
N ARG A 95 -1.13 5.17 0.46
CA ARG A 95 0.03 4.57 1.13
C ARG A 95 -0.30 3.23 1.79
N MET A 96 -1.53 3.08 2.28
CA MET A 96 -1.98 1.86 2.97
C MET A 96 -2.41 0.75 2.01
N LEU A 97 -2.64 1.05 0.74
CA LEU A 97 -3.17 0.08 -0.22
C LEU A 97 -2.08 -0.84 -0.76
N PRO A 98 -2.35 -2.16 -0.89
CA PRO A 98 -1.48 -3.06 -1.63
C PRO A 98 -1.44 -2.69 -3.12
N GLY A 99 -0.41 -3.15 -3.83
CA GLY A 99 -0.28 -2.92 -5.27
C GLY A 99 -1.47 -3.45 -6.06
N GLY A 100 -1.79 -2.77 -7.15
CA GLY A 100 -2.98 -3.05 -7.97
C GLY A 100 -4.27 -2.45 -7.43
N MET A 101 -4.29 -2.01 -6.16
CA MET A 101 -5.40 -1.28 -5.57
C MET A 101 -5.15 0.22 -5.54
N ARG A 102 -6.24 0.99 -5.65
CA ARG A 102 -6.17 2.46 -5.73
C ARG A 102 -7.45 3.11 -5.25
N VAL A 103 -7.39 4.41 -5.04
CA VAL A 103 -8.56 5.27 -4.84
C VAL A 103 -9.21 5.47 -6.21
N LEU A 104 -10.41 4.91 -6.38
CA LEU A 104 -11.16 4.96 -7.64
C LEU A 104 -12.00 6.23 -7.78
N GLY A 105 -12.28 6.91 -6.68
CA GLY A 105 -13.09 8.11 -6.65
C GLY A 105 -13.60 8.45 -5.26
N THR A 106 -14.73 9.16 -5.21
CA THR A 106 -15.34 9.64 -3.97
C THR A 106 -16.80 9.20 -3.86
N PHE A 107 -17.29 9.05 -2.63
CA PHE A 107 -18.72 8.94 -2.37
C PHE A 107 -19.20 10.13 -1.56
N ILE A 108 -20.49 10.46 -1.68
CA ILE A 108 -21.17 11.47 -0.89
C ILE A 108 -22.52 10.96 -0.43
N ILE A 109 -22.85 11.25 0.82
CA ILE A 109 -24.15 10.98 1.42
C ILE A 109 -24.76 12.31 1.83
N GLY A 110 -26.00 12.56 1.47
CA GLY A 110 -26.68 13.81 1.82
C GLY A 110 -28.19 13.74 1.56
N PRO A 111 -28.95 14.75 2.03
CA PRO A 111 -30.42 14.77 1.95
C PRO A 111 -30.93 14.94 0.51
N GLU A 112 -30.07 15.42 -0.39
CA GLU A 112 -30.45 15.68 -1.78
C GLU A 112 -29.71 14.76 -2.75
N ASP A 113 -30.16 14.72 -4.01
CA ASP A 113 -29.33 14.19 -5.09
C ASP A 113 -28.20 15.18 -5.37
N SER A 114 -27.05 14.90 -4.75
CA SER A 114 -25.91 15.82 -4.77
C SER A 114 -25.24 15.92 -6.15
N ILE A 115 -25.43 14.92 -7.04
CA ILE A 115 -24.82 14.91 -8.38
C ILE A 115 -25.79 15.55 -9.41
N ASN A 116 -26.26 16.75 -9.09
CA ASN A 116 -27.09 17.58 -9.99
C ASN A 116 -26.21 18.58 -10.76
N ASP A 117 -26.81 19.27 -11.76
CA ASP A 117 -26.07 20.21 -12.62
C ASP A 117 -25.44 21.38 -11.83
N ASN A 118 -26.02 21.78 -10.71
CA ASN A 118 -25.53 22.87 -9.87
C ASN A 118 -24.25 22.51 -9.12
N ASN A 119 -24.08 21.25 -8.76
CA ASN A 119 -22.96 20.76 -7.94
C ASN A 119 -21.88 20.03 -8.76
N ILE A 120 -22.17 19.74 -10.03
CA ILE A 120 -21.30 18.92 -10.90
C ILE A 120 -19.89 19.52 -11.04
N GLN A 121 -19.80 20.86 -11.09
CA GLN A 121 -18.53 21.58 -11.19
C GLN A 121 -17.69 21.42 -9.91
N LYS A 122 -18.33 21.42 -8.74
CA LYS A 122 -17.64 21.20 -7.45
C LYS A 122 -17.05 19.80 -7.38
N PHE A 123 -17.80 18.79 -7.75
CA PHE A 123 -17.29 17.41 -7.79
C PHE A 123 -16.17 17.23 -8.81
N LYS A 124 -16.28 17.86 -9.97
CA LYS A 124 -15.20 17.87 -10.95
C LYS A 124 -13.93 18.49 -10.38
N SER A 125 -14.05 19.59 -9.62
CA SER A 125 -12.94 20.24 -8.94
C SER A 125 -12.31 19.33 -7.88
N VAL A 126 -13.12 18.70 -7.01
CA VAL A 126 -12.65 17.74 -6.00
C VAL A 126 -11.87 16.60 -6.66
N LEU A 127 -12.45 15.93 -7.66
CA LEU A 127 -11.80 14.81 -8.37
C LEU A 127 -10.54 15.27 -9.12
N THR A 128 -10.55 16.46 -9.72
CA THR A 128 -9.36 17.02 -10.40
C THR A 128 -8.24 17.32 -9.42
N THR A 129 -8.54 17.89 -8.26
CA THR A 129 -7.56 18.17 -7.20
C THR A 129 -6.98 16.89 -6.65
N MET A 130 -7.83 15.88 -6.37
CA MET A 130 -7.40 14.55 -5.97
C MET A 130 -6.49 13.90 -7.02
N HIS A 131 -6.89 13.90 -8.28
CA HIS A 131 -6.11 13.34 -9.38
C HIS A 131 -4.73 14.02 -9.53
N LYS A 132 -4.68 15.36 -9.46
CA LYS A 132 -3.42 16.11 -9.51
C LYS A 132 -2.50 15.79 -8.34
N ASN A 133 -3.03 15.69 -7.12
CA ASN A 133 -2.25 15.32 -5.94
C ASN A 133 -1.66 13.90 -6.10
N LEU A 134 -2.47 12.95 -6.54
CA LEU A 134 -2.02 11.57 -6.79
C LEU A 134 -0.98 11.49 -7.92
N LEU A 135 -1.14 12.23 -9.03
CA LEU A 135 -0.14 12.29 -10.10
C LEU A 135 1.20 12.88 -9.65
N HIS A 136 1.16 13.88 -8.76
CA HIS A 136 2.39 14.45 -8.21
C HIS A 136 3.21 13.42 -7.43
N ASN A 137 2.55 12.42 -6.86
CA ASN A 137 3.14 11.33 -6.10
C ASN A 137 3.18 10.01 -6.92
N LYS A 138 3.74 10.05 -8.12
CA LYS A 138 3.71 8.93 -9.08
C LYS A 138 4.21 7.59 -8.53
N TYR A 139 5.21 7.58 -7.65
CA TYR A 139 5.75 6.36 -7.04
C TYR A 139 4.78 5.72 -6.03
N LEU A 140 3.88 6.50 -5.43
CA LEU A 140 2.81 5.98 -4.57
C LEU A 140 1.64 5.44 -5.39
N CYS A 141 1.28 6.12 -6.47
CA CYS A 141 0.02 5.89 -7.18
C CYS A 141 0.17 5.03 -8.43
N GLY A 142 1.40 4.91 -8.97
CA GLY A 142 1.63 4.27 -10.27
C GLY A 142 0.97 5.04 -11.41
N ASP A 143 0.74 4.36 -12.53
CA ASP A 143 -0.02 4.91 -13.64
C ASP A 143 -1.47 5.12 -13.22
N ASN A 144 -1.85 6.37 -13.12
CA ASN A 144 -3.15 6.76 -12.61
C ASN A 144 -4.19 6.73 -13.74
N ASN A 145 -5.28 6.03 -13.51
CA ASN A 145 -6.39 6.03 -14.44
C ASN A 145 -7.04 7.42 -14.44
N GLU A 146 -7.27 7.96 -15.63
CA GLU A 146 -7.88 9.29 -15.81
C GLU A 146 -9.37 9.31 -15.45
N GLU A 147 -10.00 8.14 -15.28
CA GLU A 147 -11.42 8.02 -15.03
C GLU A 147 -11.69 7.74 -13.54
N HIS A 148 -12.44 8.66 -12.91
CA HIS A 148 -12.81 8.57 -11.50
C HIS A 148 -14.31 8.40 -11.32
N LEU A 149 -14.67 7.71 -10.24
CA LEU A 149 -16.06 7.45 -9.83
C LEU A 149 -16.55 8.49 -8.84
N ILE A 150 -17.85 8.77 -8.90
CA ILE A 150 -18.57 9.44 -7.83
C ILE A 150 -19.85 8.68 -7.55
N LEU A 151 -20.03 8.30 -6.28
CA LEU A 151 -21.22 7.63 -5.76
C LEU A 151 -22.00 8.62 -4.89
N ASN A 152 -23.26 8.84 -5.17
CA ASN A 152 -24.19 9.59 -4.31
C ASN A 152 -25.18 8.65 -3.67
N LEU A 153 -25.34 8.75 -2.35
CA LEU A 153 -26.42 8.14 -1.59
C LEU A 153 -27.31 9.24 -1.02
N ASN A 154 -28.56 9.25 -1.42
CA ASN A 154 -29.56 10.14 -0.84
C ASN A 154 -29.98 9.60 0.54
N SER A 155 -29.75 10.38 1.61
CA SER A 155 -30.00 9.97 2.99
C SER A 155 -31.49 9.78 3.30
N ILE A 156 -32.39 10.47 2.59
CA ILE A 156 -33.85 10.42 2.79
C ILE A 156 -34.46 9.25 2.02
N THR A 157 -34.16 9.16 0.72
CA THR A 157 -34.77 8.16 -0.17
C THR A 157 -34.01 6.83 -0.22
N GLN A 158 -32.80 6.80 0.33
CA GLN A 158 -31.84 5.68 0.27
C GLN A 158 -31.52 5.22 -1.16
N LYS A 159 -31.75 6.07 -2.14
CA LYS A 159 -31.36 5.82 -3.52
C LYS A 159 -29.92 6.22 -3.75
N TYR A 160 -29.21 5.41 -4.50
CA TYR A 160 -27.83 5.69 -4.90
C TYR A 160 -27.74 5.90 -6.41
N THR A 161 -26.85 6.81 -6.79
CA THR A 161 -26.52 7.15 -8.18
C THR A 161 -25.02 7.12 -8.34
N CYS A 162 -24.49 6.41 -9.33
CA CYS A 162 -23.07 6.39 -9.62
C CYS A 162 -22.81 6.99 -11.00
N LYS A 163 -21.79 7.85 -11.07
CA LYS A 163 -21.30 8.42 -12.33
C LYS A 163 -19.78 8.29 -12.39
N SER A 164 -19.23 8.25 -13.59
CA SER A 164 -17.80 8.35 -13.84
C SER A 164 -17.47 9.59 -14.66
N VAL A 165 -16.28 10.12 -14.47
CA VAL A 165 -15.77 11.27 -15.21
C VAL A 165 -14.31 11.06 -15.58
N GLU A 166 -13.96 11.35 -16.82
CA GLU A 166 -12.60 11.33 -17.33
C GLU A 166 -11.99 12.73 -17.21
N ILE A 167 -11.00 12.88 -16.33
CA ILE A 167 -10.51 14.21 -15.89
C ILE A 167 -9.78 14.95 -17.03
N ASN A 168 -8.86 14.29 -17.74
CA ASN A 168 -7.97 14.94 -18.70
C ASN A 168 -8.67 15.36 -20.01
N LYS A 169 -9.80 14.73 -20.36
CA LYS A 169 -10.52 15.01 -21.62
C LYS A 169 -11.69 15.98 -21.47
N ASN A 170 -11.75 16.76 -20.39
CA ASN A 170 -12.93 17.57 -20.08
C ASN A 170 -14.24 16.77 -20.13
N GLY A 171 -14.15 15.47 -19.79
CA GLY A 171 -15.19 14.50 -19.95
C GLY A 171 -16.47 14.89 -19.22
N MET A 172 -17.58 14.50 -19.83
CA MET A 172 -18.90 14.58 -19.19
C MET A 172 -19.06 13.42 -18.21
N PHE A 173 -19.87 13.62 -17.19
CA PHE A 173 -20.26 12.57 -16.28
C PHE A 173 -21.09 11.51 -17.01
N LYS A 174 -20.63 10.27 -16.99
CA LYS A 174 -21.30 9.11 -17.57
C LYS A 174 -21.96 8.30 -16.46
N SER A 175 -23.17 7.81 -16.67
CA SER A 175 -23.83 6.89 -15.73
C SER A 175 -23.08 5.58 -15.66
N VAL A 176 -22.92 5.06 -14.45
CA VAL A 176 -22.25 3.80 -14.13
C VAL A 176 -23.23 2.89 -13.38
N ASP A 177 -23.25 1.63 -13.75
CA ASP A 177 -24.09 0.64 -13.09
C ASP A 177 -23.41 0.14 -11.81
N TRP A 178 -23.93 0.53 -10.65
CA TRP A 178 -23.44 0.14 -9.34
C TRP A 178 -24.26 -1.01 -8.78
N LYS A 179 -23.60 -2.11 -8.43
CA LYS A 179 -24.22 -3.34 -7.93
C LYS A 179 -23.67 -3.77 -6.60
N PHE A 180 -24.53 -3.92 -5.62
CA PHE A 180 -24.19 -4.65 -4.40
C PHE A 180 -24.38 -6.14 -4.61
N GLN A 181 -23.42 -6.94 -4.17
CA GLN A 181 -23.41 -8.39 -4.31
C GLN A 181 -23.24 -9.06 -2.94
N THR A 182 -23.97 -10.15 -2.73
CA THR A 182 -23.89 -10.95 -1.49
C THR A 182 -22.67 -11.87 -1.46
N ARG A 183 -22.13 -12.21 -2.65
CA ARG A 183 -20.95 -13.06 -2.75
C ARG A 183 -19.68 -12.22 -2.62
N ALA A 184 -18.77 -12.64 -1.74
CA ALA A 184 -17.47 -12.02 -1.62
C ALA A 184 -16.68 -12.12 -2.94
N THR A 185 -16.00 -11.04 -3.28
CA THR A 185 -15.10 -11.00 -4.43
C THR A 185 -13.91 -11.92 -4.18
N LYS A 186 -13.58 -12.73 -5.17
CA LYS A 186 -12.43 -13.65 -5.05
C LYS A 186 -11.16 -12.96 -5.52
N TRP A 187 -10.13 -13.07 -4.69
CA TRP A 187 -8.80 -12.49 -4.91
C TRP A 187 -7.73 -13.56 -4.95
N HIS A 188 -6.75 -13.39 -5.82
CA HIS A 188 -5.48 -14.08 -5.76
C HIS A 188 -4.52 -13.24 -4.91
N GLN A 189 -3.90 -13.86 -3.94
CA GLN A 189 -2.83 -13.27 -3.13
C GLN A 189 -1.48 -13.63 -3.76
N LEU A 190 -0.67 -12.62 -4.04
CA LEU A 190 0.65 -12.75 -4.62
C LEU A 190 1.69 -12.28 -3.60
N GLU A 191 2.78 -13.00 -3.44
CA GLU A 191 3.84 -12.66 -2.50
C GLU A 191 5.21 -12.72 -3.16
N ALA A 192 6.03 -11.71 -2.88
CA ALA A 192 7.42 -11.66 -3.29
C ALA A 192 8.30 -11.20 -2.14
N PHE A 193 9.48 -11.80 -2.01
CA PHE A 193 10.52 -11.42 -1.06
C PHE A 193 11.73 -10.91 -1.84
N ILE A 194 12.19 -9.70 -1.48
CA ILE A 194 13.26 -9.02 -2.21
C ILE A 194 14.33 -8.59 -1.22
N ASN A 195 15.52 -9.15 -1.37
CA ASN A 195 16.67 -8.73 -0.60
C ASN A 195 17.36 -7.57 -1.30
N PHE A 196 17.49 -6.45 -0.60
CA PHE A 196 18.18 -5.27 -1.04
C PHE A 196 19.56 -5.17 -0.36
N ASP A 197 20.60 -5.03 -1.18
CA ASP A 197 21.92 -4.61 -0.77
C ASP A 197 22.53 -3.81 -1.93
N ARG A 198 22.29 -2.50 -1.93
CA ARG A 198 22.71 -1.62 -3.02
C ARG A 198 23.46 -0.40 -2.49
N LEU A 199 24.57 -0.10 -3.13
CA LEU A 199 25.40 1.07 -2.87
C LEU A 199 25.15 2.13 -3.93
N PHE A 200 24.83 3.34 -3.50
CA PHE A 200 24.62 4.50 -4.36
C PHE A 200 25.74 5.52 -4.11
N LEU A 201 26.53 5.80 -5.14
CA LEU A 201 27.68 6.68 -5.05
C LEU A 201 27.26 8.13 -5.26
N ILE A 202 27.81 9.03 -4.43
CA ILE A 202 27.63 10.48 -4.54
C ILE A 202 28.90 11.07 -5.19
N ALA A 203 28.76 11.53 -6.42
CA ALA A 203 29.87 12.05 -7.20
C ALA A 203 30.43 13.37 -6.61
N ALA A 204 31.73 13.44 -6.41
CA ALA A 204 32.40 14.60 -5.83
C ALA A 204 32.43 15.83 -6.76
N ASN A 205 32.30 15.63 -8.07
CA ASN A 205 32.35 16.67 -9.09
C ASN A 205 30.97 17.25 -9.47
N LYS A 206 29.92 16.95 -8.71
CA LYS A 206 28.58 17.51 -8.88
C LYS A 206 28.22 18.40 -7.71
N ASP A 207 27.39 19.39 -7.96
CA ASP A 207 26.84 20.24 -6.91
C ASP A 207 26.17 19.38 -5.82
N PRO A 208 26.39 19.72 -4.54
CA PRO A 208 25.82 18.98 -3.43
C PRO A 208 24.29 19.07 -3.49
N LYS A 209 23.64 17.90 -3.40
CA LYS A 209 22.18 17.78 -3.34
C LYS A 209 21.75 17.58 -1.90
N THR A 210 20.55 18.08 -1.56
CA THR A 210 19.91 17.76 -0.28
C THR A 210 19.69 16.26 -0.15
N LEU A 211 19.65 15.72 1.08
CA LEU A 211 19.40 14.31 1.33
C LEU A 211 18.06 13.87 0.71
N LYS A 212 17.02 14.68 0.83
CA LYS A 212 15.73 14.44 0.15
C LYS A 212 15.90 14.19 -1.35
N LYS A 213 16.66 15.02 -2.02
CA LYS A 213 16.89 14.89 -3.47
C LYS A 213 17.70 13.64 -3.80
N GLN A 214 18.65 13.28 -2.96
CA GLN A 214 19.45 12.06 -3.11
C GLN A 214 18.56 10.82 -2.94
N LEU A 215 17.69 10.78 -1.92
CA LEU A 215 16.73 9.69 -1.72
C LEU A 215 15.71 9.58 -2.88
N GLN A 216 15.28 10.70 -3.45
CA GLN A 216 14.44 10.70 -4.65
C GLN A 216 15.17 10.14 -5.88
N ASP A 217 16.44 10.46 -6.06
CA ASP A 217 17.26 9.93 -7.17
C ASP A 217 17.49 8.41 -6.99
N ILE A 218 17.70 7.96 -5.75
CA ILE A 218 17.79 6.54 -5.39
C ILE A 218 16.48 5.82 -5.69
N LEU A 219 15.35 6.36 -5.24
CA LEU A 219 14.03 5.79 -5.49
C LEU A 219 13.76 5.67 -7.00
N LYS A 220 14.11 6.68 -7.78
CA LYS A 220 14.01 6.63 -9.23
C LYS A 220 14.83 5.48 -9.82
N THR A 221 16.09 5.35 -9.41
CA THR A 221 16.97 4.27 -9.90
C THR A 221 16.41 2.89 -9.56
N ILE A 222 15.92 2.71 -8.33
CA ILE A 222 15.31 1.43 -7.92
C ILE A 222 14.01 1.19 -8.69
N SER A 223 13.19 2.22 -8.91
CA SER A 223 11.97 2.09 -9.73
C SER A 223 12.29 1.61 -11.15
N ASP A 224 13.30 2.20 -11.79
CA ASP A 224 13.72 1.80 -13.13
C ASP A 224 14.20 0.32 -13.16
N ILE A 225 14.91 -0.13 -12.12
CA ILE A 225 15.35 -1.52 -11.96
C ILE A 225 14.15 -2.46 -11.79
N VAL A 226 13.20 -2.11 -10.93
CA VAL A 226 11.99 -2.91 -10.68
C VAL A 226 11.13 -2.99 -11.93
N GLU A 227 10.95 -1.89 -12.65
CA GLU A 227 10.17 -1.86 -13.90
C GLU A 227 10.77 -2.77 -14.99
N THR A 228 12.09 -2.84 -15.09
CA THR A 228 12.78 -3.69 -16.07
C THR A 228 12.96 -5.14 -15.61
N SER A 229 12.60 -5.48 -14.35
CA SER A 229 12.76 -6.83 -13.80
C SER A 229 11.82 -7.84 -14.48
N LEU A 230 12.34 -9.06 -14.65
CA LEU A 230 11.54 -10.22 -15.08
C LEU A 230 10.83 -10.81 -13.86
N ILE A 231 9.53 -11.00 -14.00
CA ILE A 231 8.71 -11.66 -12.99
C ILE A 231 8.48 -13.10 -13.36
N VAL A 232 8.76 -13.99 -12.42
CA VAL A 232 8.56 -15.44 -12.53
C VAL A 232 7.52 -15.86 -11.49
N ILE A 233 6.44 -16.47 -11.95
CA ILE A 233 5.30 -16.87 -11.12
C ILE A 233 5.38 -18.38 -10.89
N GLU A 234 5.44 -18.82 -9.64
CA GLU A 234 5.54 -20.24 -9.25
C GLU A 234 6.70 -20.97 -9.95
N GLY A 235 7.81 -20.27 -10.21
CA GLY A 235 9.00 -20.83 -10.86
C GLY A 235 8.99 -20.84 -12.37
N GLU A 236 7.94 -20.35 -13.02
CA GLU A 236 7.78 -20.32 -14.46
C GLU A 236 7.55 -18.91 -15.02
N VAL A 237 7.95 -18.71 -16.27
CA VAL A 237 7.66 -17.48 -17.01
C VAL A 237 6.38 -17.70 -17.81
N TRP A 238 5.37 -16.90 -17.56
CA TRP A 238 4.06 -16.98 -18.19
C TRP A 238 3.87 -15.88 -19.23
N SER A 239 2.98 -16.16 -20.21
CA SER A 239 2.58 -15.13 -21.15
C SER A 239 1.81 -14.01 -20.45
N PRO A 240 2.01 -12.72 -20.82
CA PRO A 240 1.29 -11.59 -20.22
C PRO A 240 -0.24 -11.72 -20.25
N HIS A 241 -0.78 -12.43 -21.24
CA HIS A 241 -2.21 -12.61 -21.44
C HIS A 241 -2.80 -13.87 -20.76
N ASP A 242 -1.96 -14.70 -20.14
CA ASP A 242 -2.44 -15.86 -19.41
C ASP A 242 -3.19 -15.42 -18.15
N THR A 243 -4.20 -16.20 -17.75
CA THR A 243 -4.99 -15.91 -16.55
C THR A 243 -4.40 -16.59 -15.33
N LEU A 244 -4.37 -15.88 -14.20
CA LEU A 244 -3.89 -16.44 -12.93
C LEU A 244 -4.73 -17.63 -12.44
N GLU A 245 -5.97 -17.74 -12.88
CA GLU A 245 -6.84 -18.87 -12.55
C GLU A 245 -6.28 -20.20 -13.09
N VAL A 246 -5.65 -20.20 -14.26
CA VAL A 246 -4.99 -21.39 -14.84
C VAL A 246 -3.80 -21.79 -13.98
N ILE A 247 -2.96 -20.83 -13.62
CA ILE A 247 -1.76 -21.05 -12.79
C ILE A 247 -2.14 -21.64 -11.43
N SER A 248 -3.18 -21.10 -10.79
CA SER A 248 -3.64 -21.58 -9.49
C SER A 248 -4.29 -22.98 -9.53
N LYS A 249 -4.86 -23.40 -10.68
CA LYS A 249 -5.41 -24.74 -10.87
C LYS A 249 -4.30 -25.77 -11.07
N ASN A 250 -3.32 -25.47 -11.90
CA ASN A 250 -2.18 -26.38 -12.14
C ASN A 250 -1.47 -26.72 -10.82
N LYS A 251 -1.29 -25.74 -9.94
CA LYS A 251 -0.69 -25.95 -8.61
C LYS A 251 -1.52 -26.88 -7.71
N LYS A 252 -2.85 -26.82 -7.78
CA LYS A 252 -3.73 -27.72 -7.01
C LYS A 252 -3.64 -29.15 -7.50
N ASP A 253 -3.57 -29.35 -8.80
CA ASP A 253 -3.51 -30.68 -9.41
C ASP A 253 -2.17 -31.35 -9.10
N GLU A 254 -1.05 -30.65 -9.13
CA GLU A 254 0.27 -31.19 -8.76
C GLU A 254 0.35 -31.58 -7.29
N LYS A 255 -0.28 -30.85 -6.38
CA LYS A 255 -0.28 -31.17 -4.94
C LYS A 255 -1.21 -32.32 -4.58
N ASN A 256 -2.35 -32.42 -5.23
CA ASN A 256 -3.25 -33.57 -5.05
C ASN A 256 -2.61 -34.89 -5.44
N CYS A 257 -1.59 -34.86 -6.30
CA CYS A 257 -0.78 -36.03 -6.64
C CYS A 257 0.30 -36.38 -5.58
N LYS A 258 0.64 -35.46 -4.66
CA LYS A 258 1.79 -35.62 -3.74
C LYS A 258 1.46 -35.74 -2.26
N SER A 259 0.24 -35.40 -1.80
CA SER A 259 -0.13 -35.55 -0.39
C SER A 259 -1.62 -35.63 -0.15
N ASN A 260 -2.03 -36.56 0.75
CA ASN A 260 -3.42 -36.71 1.26
C ASN A 260 -3.79 -35.68 2.35
N GLU A 261 -3.07 -34.57 2.47
CA GLU A 261 -3.41 -33.55 3.45
C GLU A 261 -4.40 -32.55 2.86
N LYS A 262 -5.64 -32.71 3.31
CA LYS A 262 -6.73 -31.75 3.15
C LYS A 262 -6.46 -30.50 3.99
N ASN A 263 -5.54 -29.63 3.56
CA ASN A 263 -5.52 -28.25 4.04
C ASN A 263 -6.03 -27.33 2.95
N ASN A 264 -7.31 -27.00 3.11
CA ASN A 264 -8.03 -26.10 2.24
C ASN A 264 -7.55 -24.65 2.37
N ASN A 265 -7.31 -24.04 1.20
CA ASN A 265 -7.70 -22.66 0.91
C ASN A 265 -6.98 -21.52 1.62
N ASP A 266 -5.71 -21.27 1.42
CA ASP A 266 -5.21 -19.88 1.32
C ASP A 266 -3.73 -19.88 0.92
N GLN A 267 -3.48 -20.47 -0.23
CA GLN A 267 -2.11 -20.53 -0.71
C GLN A 267 -1.83 -19.28 -1.53
N SER A 268 -0.91 -18.44 -1.04
CA SER A 268 -0.35 -17.35 -1.81
C SER A 268 0.42 -17.89 -3.02
N ILE A 269 0.35 -17.16 -4.11
CA ILE A 269 1.14 -17.41 -5.32
C ILE A 269 2.51 -16.78 -5.11
N GLN A 270 3.56 -17.60 -5.17
CA GLN A 270 4.93 -17.14 -4.95
C GLN A 270 5.50 -16.48 -6.22
N ILE A 271 6.13 -15.34 -6.02
CA ILE A 271 6.69 -14.53 -7.09
C ILE A 271 8.18 -14.32 -6.85
N ASN A 272 8.98 -14.52 -7.89
CA ASN A 272 10.39 -14.18 -7.90
C ASN A 272 10.66 -13.06 -8.91
N LEU A 273 11.41 -12.04 -8.49
CA LEU A 273 11.90 -10.98 -9.37
C LEU A 273 13.34 -11.24 -9.74
N TYR A 274 13.61 -11.24 -11.03
CA TYR A 274 14.96 -11.32 -11.56
C TYR A 274 15.35 -9.98 -12.16
N ILE A 275 16.33 -9.36 -11.54
CA ILE A 275 16.86 -8.08 -11.98
C ILE A 275 17.82 -8.36 -13.15
N PRO A 276 17.65 -7.72 -14.31
CA PRO A 276 18.57 -7.90 -15.42
C PRO A 276 19.97 -7.43 -15.02
N CYS A 277 20.98 -8.25 -15.30
CA CYS A 277 22.36 -7.78 -15.26
C CYS A 277 22.51 -6.66 -16.30
N GLN A 278 22.91 -5.49 -15.85
CA GLN A 278 23.38 -4.47 -16.78
C GLN A 278 24.68 -4.99 -17.39
N GLU A 279 24.66 -5.35 -18.65
CA GLU A 279 25.88 -5.49 -19.42
C GLU A 279 26.50 -4.10 -19.50
N GLU A 280 27.43 -3.82 -18.59
CA GLU A 280 28.36 -2.71 -18.81
C GLU A 280 29.05 -3.03 -20.13
N ASN A 281 28.87 -2.15 -21.12
CA ASN A 281 29.54 -2.27 -22.39
C ASN A 281 31.04 -2.47 -22.14
N ILE A 282 31.51 -3.70 -22.31
CA ILE A 282 32.91 -4.12 -22.09
C ILE A 282 33.89 -3.28 -22.91
N ASN A 283 33.40 -2.53 -23.91
CA ASN A 283 34.15 -1.66 -24.79
C ASN A 283 34.12 -0.18 -24.40
N SER A 284 33.52 0.23 -23.29
CA SER A 284 33.63 1.60 -22.81
C SER A 284 34.87 1.74 -21.93
N ASP A 285 35.74 2.73 -22.21
CA ASP A 285 36.85 3.12 -21.34
C ASP A 285 36.31 3.23 -19.90
N VAL A 286 36.99 2.56 -18.96
CA VAL A 286 36.63 2.58 -17.55
C VAL A 286 36.69 4.03 -17.07
N LYS A 287 35.56 4.64 -16.89
CA LYS A 287 35.44 6.03 -16.45
C LYS A 287 35.51 6.09 -14.93
N VAL A 288 36.66 6.47 -14.40
CA VAL A 288 36.82 6.70 -12.95
C VAL A 288 36.10 7.99 -12.57
N THR A 289 35.10 7.91 -11.72
CA THR A 289 34.40 9.08 -11.17
C THR A 289 34.78 9.22 -9.71
N PRO A 290 35.32 10.37 -9.26
CA PRO A 290 35.61 10.60 -7.86
C PRO A 290 34.29 10.70 -7.07
N CYS A 291 34.21 9.98 -5.95
CA CYS A 291 33.03 9.98 -5.07
C CYS A 291 33.38 10.67 -3.76
N SER A 292 32.47 11.54 -3.28
CA SER A 292 32.61 12.22 -1.98
C SER A 292 32.00 11.41 -0.83
N ALA A 293 30.95 10.63 -1.12
CA ALA A 293 30.23 9.82 -0.16
C ALA A 293 29.49 8.69 -0.86
N SER A 294 28.84 7.83 -0.09
CA SER A 294 27.94 6.80 -0.58
C SER A 294 26.77 6.59 0.38
N ILE A 295 25.60 6.22 -0.17
CA ILE A 295 24.44 5.77 0.59
C ILE A 295 24.25 4.29 0.26
N ARG A 296 24.25 3.43 1.29
CA ARG A 296 23.98 2.00 1.14
C ARG A 296 22.58 1.70 1.67
N LEU A 297 21.75 1.10 0.84
CA LEU A 297 20.43 0.64 1.21
C LEU A 297 20.48 -0.89 1.39
N ILE A 298 20.20 -1.36 2.60
CA ILE A 298 20.22 -2.77 2.96
C ILE A 298 18.90 -3.11 3.62
N GLY A 299 18.36 -4.27 3.33
CA GLY A 299 17.18 -4.81 4.00
C GLY A 299 16.38 -5.77 3.12
N GLN A 300 15.26 -6.21 3.64
CA GLN A 300 14.32 -7.05 2.93
C GLN A 300 13.02 -6.28 2.71
N LEU A 301 12.47 -6.37 1.50
CA LEU A 301 11.13 -5.89 1.17
C LEU A 301 10.22 -7.09 0.95
N VAL A 302 9.10 -7.09 1.62
CA VAL A 302 8.02 -8.06 1.38
C VAL A 302 6.94 -7.35 0.58
N SER A 303 6.63 -7.88 -0.61
CA SER A 303 5.48 -7.45 -1.40
C SER A 303 4.34 -8.44 -1.19
N ARG A 304 3.17 -7.93 -0.84
CA ARG A 304 1.93 -8.68 -0.78
C ARG A 304 0.85 -7.92 -1.51
N THR A 305 0.37 -8.49 -2.60
CA THR A 305 -0.64 -7.87 -3.48
C THR A 305 -1.83 -8.76 -3.68
N PHE A 306 -2.94 -8.14 -4.07
CA PHE A 306 -4.20 -8.84 -4.33
C PHE A 306 -4.72 -8.42 -5.68
N VAL A 307 -4.98 -9.40 -6.53
CA VAL A 307 -5.57 -9.16 -7.84
C VAL A 307 -6.84 -9.99 -8.00
N HIS A 308 -7.78 -9.46 -8.78
CA HIS A 308 -9.07 -10.11 -9.02
C HIS A 308 -8.88 -11.50 -9.64
N GLN A 309 -9.78 -12.45 -9.33
CA GLN A 309 -9.70 -13.84 -9.75
C GLN A 309 -9.45 -14.03 -11.26
N LYS A 310 -9.99 -13.14 -12.09
CA LYS A 310 -9.83 -13.20 -13.56
C LYS A 310 -8.69 -12.33 -14.08
N ALA A 311 -7.82 -11.85 -13.20
CA ALA A 311 -6.68 -11.06 -13.60
C ALA A 311 -5.73 -11.86 -14.50
N ILE A 312 -5.10 -11.16 -15.42
CA ILE A 312 -4.04 -11.71 -16.29
C ILE A 312 -2.67 -11.48 -15.66
N VAL A 313 -1.68 -12.19 -16.15
CA VAL A 313 -0.28 -12.11 -15.68
C VAL A 313 0.27 -10.68 -15.76
N GLU A 314 -0.07 -9.92 -16.80
CA GLU A 314 0.35 -8.53 -16.95
C GLU A 314 -0.17 -7.62 -15.81
N GLU A 315 -1.44 -7.79 -15.42
CA GLU A 315 -2.04 -7.05 -14.30
C GLU A 315 -1.37 -7.44 -12.96
N ALA A 316 -1.05 -8.72 -12.78
CA ALA A 316 -0.33 -9.22 -11.61
C ALA A 316 1.08 -8.64 -11.51
N ASN A 317 1.81 -8.64 -12.63
CA ASN A 317 3.16 -8.09 -12.72
C ASN A 317 3.18 -6.59 -12.38
N THR A 318 2.25 -5.86 -12.95
CA THR A 318 2.08 -4.42 -12.66
C THR A 318 1.76 -4.18 -11.18
N ALA A 319 0.86 -4.98 -10.61
CA ALA A 319 0.48 -4.85 -9.20
C ALA A 319 1.67 -5.07 -8.24
N ILE A 320 2.49 -6.11 -8.51
CA ILE A 320 3.66 -6.42 -7.68
C ILE A 320 4.72 -5.31 -7.77
N LYS A 321 5.07 -4.88 -8.98
CA LYS A 321 6.02 -3.79 -9.19
C LYS A 321 5.56 -2.52 -8.48
N GLN A 322 4.29 -2.19 -8.62
CA GLN A 322 3.69 -1.04 -7.95
C GLN A 322 3.76 -1.16 -6.41
N ASP A 323 3.50 -2.35 -5.85
CA ASP A 323 3.55 -2.56 -4.39
C ASP A 323 4.95 -2.33 -3.82
N ILE A 324 5.98 -2.85 -4.50
CA ILE A 324 7.37 -2.69 -4.13
C ILE A 324 7.77 -1.21 -4.14
N ILE A 325 7.46 -0.52 -5.23
CA ILE A 325 7.82 0.89 -5.43
C ILE A 325 7.05 1.76 -4.44
N ARG A 326 5.75 1.50 -4.23
CA ARG A 326 4.90 2.21 -3.26
C ARG A 326 5.42 2.06 -1.83
N SER A 327 5.73 0.84 -1.43
CA SER A 327 6.26 0.57 -0.08
C SER A 327 7.59 1.30 0.14
N LEU A 328 8.51 1.24 -0.80
CA LEU A 328 9.78 1.93 -0.68
C LEU A 328 9.62 3.46 -0.68
N ALA A 329 8.76 4.00 -1.55
CA ALA A 329 8.46 5.43 -1.63
C ALA A 329 7.86 5.95 -0.31
N SER A 330 6.91 5.20 0.28
CA SER A 330 6.30 5.54 1.56
C SER A 330 7.35 5.60 2.68
N ARG A 331 8.21 4.57 2.77
CA ARG A 331 9.27 4.51 3.78
C ARG A 331 10.29 5.64 3.65
N LEU A 332 10.74 5.93 2.43
CA LEU A 332 11.71 7.00 2.20
C LEU A 332 11.12 8.38 2.45
N GLU A 333 9.84 8.59 2.11
CA GLU A 333 9.16 9.85 2.37
C GLU A 333 8.97 10.08 3.88
N MET A 334 8.47 9.08 4.61
CA MET A 334 8.28 9.17 6.06
C MET A 334 9.62 9.32 6.79
N HIS A 335 10.64 8.58 6.37
CA HIS A 335 11.98 8.70 6.93
C HIS A 335 12.57 10.09 6.72
N TRP A 336 12.41 10.66 5.53
CA TRP A 336 12.84 12.04 5.26
C TRP A 336 12.10 13.03 6.17
N ASP A 337 10.81 12.91 6.28
CA ASP A 337 9.99 13.83 7.09
C ASP A 337 10.39 13.74 8.58
N SER A 338 10.73 12.57 9.10
CA SER A 338 11.25 12.40 10.47
C SER A 338 12.61 13.07 10.69
N LEU A 339 13.51 13.04 9.71
CA LEU A 339 14.83 13.65 9.82
C LEU A 339 14.80 15.19 9.83
N ILE A 340 13.79 15.82 9.24
CA ILE A 340 13.64 17.30 9.29
C ILE A 340 13.44 17.76 10.74
N GLU A 341 12.78 17.00 11.56
CA GLU A 341 12.56 17.33 12.97
C GLU A 341 13.84 17.19 13.80
N GLU A 342 14.79 16.33 13.39
CA GLU A 342 16.07 16.07 14.05
C GLU A 342 17.20 17.01 13.59
N GLU A 343 17.05 17.74 12.50
CA GLU A 343 18.09 18.61 11.92
C GLU A 343 18.59 19.74 12.86
N ASN A 344 17.98 19.96 14.01
CA ASN A 344 18.47 20.87 15.05
C ASN A 344 19.59 20.26 15.93
N GLY A 345 19.98 19.01 15.67
CA GLY A 345 21.10 18.34 16.36
C GLY A 345 22.47 18.69 15.76
N SER A 346 23.54 18.50 16.54
CA SER A 346 24.91 18.65 16.04
C SER A 346 25.17 17.66 14.90
N PRO A 347 25.88 18.07 13.84
CA PRO A 347 26.24 17.13 12.77
C PRO A 347 27.12 16.02 13.36
N GLU A 348 26.64 14.80 13.29
CA GLU A 348 27.42 13.64 13.70
C GLU A 348 28.53 13.38 12.68
N GLU A 349 29.75 13.32 13.15
CA GLU A 349 30.94 13.06 12.32
C GLU A 349 31.09 11.60 11.92
N ASN A 350 30.22 10.71 12.43
CA ASN A 350 30.31 9.27 12.24
C ASN A 350 29.30 8.76 11.21
N ILE A 351 29.57 7.56 10.70
CA ILE A 351 28.64 6.81 9.87
C ILE A 351 27.35 6.58 10.67
N THR A 352 26.28 7.26 10.30
CA THR A 352 24.97 7.10 10.94
C THR A 352 24.18 6.02 10.22
N LEU A 353 23.69 5.06 10.99
CA LEU A 353 22.73 4.07 10.53
C LEU A 353 21.32 4.62 10.80
N HIS A 354 20.60 4.95 9.74
CA HIS A 354 19.22 5.36 9.84
C HIS A 354 18.31 4.18 9.53
N GLU A 355 17.34 3.93 10.39
CA GLU A 355 16.38 2.85 10.22
C GLU A 355 15.03 3.45 9.76
N PRO A 356 14.66 3.30 8.46
CA PRO A 356 13.36 3.75 7.98
C PRO A 356 12.24 2.91 8.59
N PRO A 357 10.99 3.42 8.60
CA PRO A 357 9.87 2.71 9.20
C PRO A 357 9.64 1.35 8.54
N ARG A 358 9.22 0.36 9.36
CA ARG A 358 8.94 -1.01 8.92
C ARG A 358 7.51 -1.13 8.45
N ARG A 359 7.28 -1.92 7.40
CA ARG A 359 5.95 -2.23 6.92
C ARG A 359 5.28 -3.27 7.82
N VAL A 360 4.09 -2.98 8.29
CA VAL A 360 3.18 -3.92 8.96
C VAL A 360 1.97 -4.17 8.08
N LEU A 361 1.44 -5.39 8.11
CA LEU A 361 0.29 -5.79 7.32
C LEU A 361 -0.90 -6.03 8.24
N ILE A 362 -2.04 -5.46 7.90
CA ILE A 362 -3.25 -5.49 8.71
C ILE A 362 -4.38 -6.07 7.87
N ALA A 363 -4.98 -7.17 8.34
CA ALA A 363 -6.06 -7.82 7.63
C ALA A 363 -7.32 -6.95 7.64
N LEU A 364 -7.88 -6.71 6.45
CA LEU A 364 -9.16 -6.03 6.32
C LEU A 364 -10.29 -6.96 6.81
N PRO A 365 -11.18 -6.49 7.70
CA PRO A 365 -12.28 -7.29 8.22
C PRO A 365 -13.11 -7.96 7.10
N GLU A 366 -13.45 -9.23 7.29
CA GLU A 366 -14.23 -10.03 6.35
C GLU A 366 -13.67 -10.13 4.93
N SER A 367 -12.37 -9.84 4.76
CA SER A 367 -11.69 -9.90 3.47
C SER A 367 -10.34 -10.61 3.61
N LYS A 368 -9.85 -11.16 2.49
CA LYS A 368 -8.48 -11.71 2.42
C LYS A 368 -7.42 -10.63 2.21
N ILE A 369 -7.85 -9.42 1.90
CA ILE A 369 -6.96 -8.31 1.58
C ILE A 369 -6.30 -7.81 2.84
N THR A 370 -4.99 -7.57 2.77
CA THR A 370 -4.25 -6.89 3.81
C THR A 370 -3.90 -5.47 3.37
N LEU A 371 -4.04 -4.56 4.31
CA LEU A 371 -3.57 -3.18 4.18
C LEU A 371 -2.17 -3.05 4.77
N SER A 372 -1.48 -1.99 4.42
CA SER A 372 -0.14 -1.70 4.90
C SER A 372 -0.14 -0.48 5.79
N ASP A 373 0.63 -0.52 6.86
CA ASP A 373 1.06 0.67 7.58
C ASP A 373 2.57 0.61 7.84
N TYR A 374 3.15 1.69 8.34
CA TYR A 374 4.59 1.83 8.49
C TYR A 374 4.91 2.36 9.87
N LEU A 375 5.66 1.58 10.65
CA LEU A 375 5.98 1.87 12.04
C LEU A 375 7.47 2.17 12.20
N PHE A 376 7.79 3.26 12.89
CA PHE A 376 9.16 3.56 13.27
C PHE A 376 9.67 2.63 14.37
N PRO A 377 10.99 2.50 14.55
CA PRO A 377 11.56 1.78 15.68
C PRO A 377 11.01 2.29 17.01
N GLY A 378 10.45 1.39 17.82
CA GLY A 378 9.82 1.73 19.11
C GLY A 378 8.31 1.89 19.07
N GLU A 379 7.71 2.08 17.91
CA GLU A 379 6.27 2.08 17.74
C GLU A 379 5.67 0.67 17.79
N GLY A 380 4.44 0.56 18.27
CA GLY A 380 3.73 -0.70 18.42
C GLY A 380 2.54 -0.85 17.47
N ALA A 381 1.79 -1.92 17.63
CA ALA A 381 0.59 -2.16 16.81
C ALA A 381 -0.52 -1.13 17.04
N GLN A 382 -0.53 -0.46 18.18
CA GLN A 382 -1.56 0.52 18.53
C GLN A 382 -1.53 1.73 17.58
N GLU A 383 -0.34 2.19 17.20
CA GLU A 383 -0.16 3.29 16.24
C GLU A 383 -0.75 2.94 14.88
N ALA A 384 -0.52 1.71 14.41
CA ALA A 384 -1.11 1.25 13.15
C ALA A 384 -2.65 1.13 13.23
N LEU A 385 -3.19 0.72 14.38
CA LEU A 385 -4.64 0.66 14.57
C LEU A 385 -5.28 2.05 14.59
N LEU A 386 -4.62 3.02 15.23
CA LEU A 386 -5.07 4.42 15.21
C LEU A 386 -5.06 5.00 13.80
N SER A 387 -4.01 4.75 13.02
CA SER A 387 -3.94 5.14 11.60
C SER A 387 -5.09 4.55 10.77
N LEU A 388 -5.43 3.27 11.00
CA LEU A 388 -6.55 2.63 10.32
C LEU A 388 -7.89 3.26 10.70
N GLN A 389 -8.11 3.50 11.98
CA GLN A 389 -9.32 4.13 12.48
C GLN A 389 -9.49 5.54 11.91
N GLU A 390 -8.41 6.33 11.90
CA GLU A 390 -8.45 7.70 11.41
C GLU A 390 -8.62 7.77 9.88
N LEU A 391 -7.85 6.98 9.12
CA LEU A 391 -7.82 7.09 7.66
C LEU A 391 -8.87 6.25 6.95
N LEU A 392 -9.31 5.15 7.54
CA LEU A 392 -10.22 4.20 6.90
C LEU A 392 -11.52 3.95 7.66
N ASP A 393 -11.70 4.60 8.82
CA ASP A 393 -12.86 4.41 9.69
C ASP A 393 -13.06 2.91 10.05
N LEU A 394 -11.94 2.22 10.32
CA LEU A 394 -11.91 0.78 10.61
C LEU A 394 -11.45 0.52 12.04
N GLU A 395 -12.30 -0.16 12.80
CA GLU A 395 -11.94 -0.72 14.10
C GLU A 395 -11.56 -2.18 13.94
N VAL A 396 -10.30 -2.52 14.21
CA VAL A 396 -9.79 -3.89 14.12
C VAL A 396 -9.07 -4.27 15.40
N HIS A 397 -9.02 -5.55 15.70
CA HIS A 397 -8.36 -6.05 16.88
C HIS A 397 -6.84 -6.16 16.66
N GLU A 398 -6.04 -5.91 17.71
CA GLU A 398 -4.55 -5.96 17.64
C GLU A 398 -4.02 -7.28 17.05
N SER A 399 -4.71 -8.39 17.27
CA SER A 399 -4.33 -9.69 16.72
C SER A 399 -4.37 -9.77 15.19
N THR A 400 -4.98 -8.80 14.51
CA THR A 400 -5.02 -8.74 13.03
C THR A 400 -3.76 -8.10 12.44
N VAL A 401 -2.96 -7.43 13.26
CA VAL A 401 -1.70 -6.81 12.83
C VAL A 401 -0.63 -7.89 12.75
N GLN A 402 -0.17 -8.16 11.53
CA GLN A 402 0.94 -9.07 11.27
C GLN A 402 2.24 -8.30 11.47
N LYS A 403 2.87 -8.50 12.63
CA LYS A 403 4.15 -7.89 12.97
C LYS A 403 5.29 -8.64 12.28
N ASP A 404 6.29 -7.89 11.84
CA ASP A 404 7.64 -8.36 11.55
C ASP A 404 7.80 -9.49 10.52
N ILE A 405 6.92 -9.57 9.48
CA ILE A 405 7.10 -10.53 8.38
C ILE A 405 8.52 -10.40 7.77
N GLU A 406 9.08 -9.18 7.76
CA GLU A 406 10.43 -8.90 7.25
C GLU A 406 11.52 -9.44 8.18
N LEU A 407 11.30 -9.47 9.50
CA LEU A 407 12.23 -10.04 10.49
C LEU A 407 12.11 -11.56 10.64
N GLU A 408 10.91 -12.12 10.51
CA GLU A 408 10.69 -13.57 10.62
C GLU A 408 11.37 -14.35 9.50
N ALA A 409 11.44 -13.76 8.30
CA ALA A 409 12.12 -14.39 7.17
C ALA A 409 13.64 -14.52 7.40
N ASP A 410 14.28 -13.55 8.09
CA ASP A 410 15.71 -13.61 8.45
C ASP A 410 15.98 -14.52 9.65
N SER A 411 15.10 -14.54 10.63
CA SER A 411 15.30 -15.31 11.88
C SER A 411 15.15 -16.81 11.68
N SER A 412 14.21 -17.25 10.85
CA SER A 412 13.95 -18.69 10.64
C SER A 412 15.12 -19.41 9.95
N GLY A 413 15.73 -18.77 8.94
CA GLY A 413 16.86 -19.35 8.21
C GLY A 413 18.13 -19.47 9.03
N ASN A 414 18.41 -18.50 9.91
CA ASN A 414 19.60 -18.49 10.74
C ASN A 414 19.45 -19.35 12.01
N GLN A 415 18.29 -19.36 12.64
CA GLN A 415 18.05 -20.21 13.80
C GLN A 415 18.14 -21.70 13.45
N ILE A 416 17.56 -22.13 12.34
CA ILE A 416 17.66 -23.52 11.88
C ILE A 416 19.13 -23.89 11.60
N LYS A 417 19.92 -23.04 10.96
CA LYS A 417 21.35 -23.27 10.75
C LYS A 417 22.12 -23.36 12.06
N ILE A 418 21.82 -22.48 13.04
CA ILE A 418 22.46 -22.50 14.37
C ILE A 418 22.12 -23.81 15.11
N TYR A 419 20.85 -24.26 15.08
CA TYR A 419 20.45 -25.50 15.71
C TYR A 419 21.10 -26.72 15.04
N ILE A 420 21.18 -26.77 13.71
CA ILE A 420 21.82 -27.84 12.96
C ILE A 420 23.33 -27.88 13.27
N THR A 421 24.01 -26.74 13.29
CA THR A 421 25.45 -26.69 13.63
C THR A 421 25.70 -27.05 15.07
N SER A 422 24.91 -26.59 16.03
CA SER A 422 25.02 -26.92 17.44
C SER A 422 24.79 -28.43 17.69
N PHE A 423 23.79 -29.02 17.05
CA PHE A 423 23.51 -30.45 17.13
C PHE A 423 24.64 -31.28 16.51
N SER A 424 25.21 -30.86 15.39
CA SER A 424 26.34 -31.55 14.75
C SER A 424 27.60 -31.55 15.63
N ILE A 425 27.88 -30.42 16.29
CA ILE A 425 29.01 -30.32 17.23
C ILE A 425 28.79 -31.18 18.47
N ALA A 426 27.57 -31.18 19.03
CA ALA A 426 27.25 -32.04 20.17
C ALA A 426 27.38 -33.54 19.83
N LEU A 427 26.94 -33.97 18.64
CA LEU A 427 27.07 -35.33 18.16
C LEU A 427 28.55 -35.74 17.99
N LEU A 428 29.39 -34.86 17.45
CA LEU A 428 30.84 -35.10 17.33
C LEU A 428 31.49 -35.27 18.70
N ILE A 429 31.14 -34.46 19.68
CA ILE A 429 31.67 -34.59 21.06
C ILE A 429 31.29 -35.94 21.66
N VAL A 430 30.05 -36.40 21.49
CA VAL A 430 29.58 -37.71 21.99
C VAL A 430 30.33 -38.85 21.30
N ILE A 431 30.51 -38.79 19.98
CA ILE A 431 31.28 -39.80 19.24
C ILE A 431 32.73 -39.85 19.74
N PHE A 432 33.36 -38.69 19.93
CA PHE A 432 34.73 -38.62 20.46
C PHE A 432 34.83 -39.20 21.88
N ALA A 433 33.86 -38.91 22.75
CA ALA A 433 33.81 -39.46 24.10
C ALA A 433 33.65 -41.00 24.10
N ILE A 434 32.83 -41.54 23.20
CA ILE A 434 32.66 -42.99 23.04
C ILE A 434 33.97 -43.63 22.54
N ILE A 435 34.64 -43.03 21.58
CA ILE A 435 35.93 -43.51 21.06
C ILE A 435 36.97 -43.55 22.18
N ILE A 436 37.10 -42.49 22.96
CA ILE A 436 38.04 -42.46 24.10
C ILE A 436 37.69 -43.54 25.11
N HIS A 437 36.41 -43.72 25.46
CA HIS A 437 35.97 -44.71 26.42
C HIS A 437 36.18 -46.15 25.94
N THR A 438 36.19 -46.40 24.64
CA THR A 438 36.39 -47.76 24.07
C THR A 438 37.87 -48.12 23.84
N PHE A 439 38.74 -47.11 23.73
CA PHE A 439 40.15 -47.31 23.45
C PHE A 439 41.09 -46.98 24.64
N TYR A 440 40.59 -46.43 25.71
CA TYR A 440 41.23 -46.17 26.97
C TYR A 440 40.48 -46.88 28.13
#